data_54a7f958de7b2a1bb2221b6574dc0517
#
_entry.id   54a7f958de7b2a1bb2221b6574dc0517
#
_cell.length_a   1.000
_cell.length_b   1.000
_cell.length_c   1.000
_cell.angle_alpha   90.00
_cell.angle_beta   90.00
_cell.angle_gamma   90.00
#
_symmetry.space_group_name_H-M   'P 1'
#
loop_
_entity.id
_entity.type
_entity.pdbx_description
1 polymer ?
#
loop_
_entity_poly.entity_id
_entity_poly.type
_entity_poly.pdbx_seq_one_letter_code
_entity_poly.pdbx_strand_id
1 'polypeptide(L)'
;MKSFTTSEKAPRDERGELILKRREVHSGRAMTVSTVEWSVAEKSATPTSVLEGFMWDKETEVDRFRERVPLANLLSQCKLYQVDPSKPKPRDWIGPVLDASDGGSKFVIIPEMKRVEPISGSLRKRYDLKKLSKEFITAGVPAVAVNCDAVLFGGSLDDVTEVRELSAKVALEAASGDNVAVPPILASDLILYPYQLYKLNLAGADAVSLVAGSLAAKDLVYLTKIAQSLKMQCFLSVTSTAQLKALDVVAAGGVTGLIVSNRQLEDFSFDMTGQQALDVLQSDELTEFRQKHGKSIPIFVEGRVGIIEREGSTENYIQALKEAGAMGAIVGGGLVNQDGTGSGMLESLLQES
;
A
#
# COMPACT_ATOMS: atom_id res chain seq x y z
N MET A 1 -8.87 17.93 10.90
CA MET A 1 -9.62 16.89 10.18
C MET A 1 -11.02 17.42 9.92
N LYS A 2 -11.44 17.57 8.67
CA LYS A 2 -12.85 17.86 8.37
C LYS A 2 -13.61 16.57 8.66
N SER A 3 -14.54 16.58 9.61
CA SER A 3 -15.44 15.46 9.84
C SER A 3 -16.35 15.33 8.62
N PHE A 4 -16.15 14.29 7.84
CA PHE A 4 -17.11 13.91 6.80
C PHE A 4 -18.30 13.25 7.49
N THR A 5 -19.27 14.03 7.94
CA THR A 5 -20.58 13.51 8.37
C THR A 5 -21.41 13.28 7.12
N THR A 6 -21.39 12.08 6.59
CA THR A 6 -22.33 11.68 5.56
C THR A 6 -23.66 11.35 6.22
N SER A 7 -24.71 12.11 5.93
CA SER A 7 -26.09 11.86 6.43
C SER A 7 -26.82 10.76 5.66
N GLU A 8 -26.29 10.31 4.53
CA GLU A 8 -26.83 9.25 3.68
C GLU A 8 -25.78 8.18 3.42
N LYS A 9 -26.20 6.92 3.28
CA LYS A 9 -25.30 5.83 2.90
C LYS A 9 -24.72 6.12 1.52
N ALA A 10 -23.41 5.89 1.37
CA ALA A 10 -22.74 6.03 0.10
C ALA A 10 -23.41 5.14 -0.98
N PRO A 11 -23.59 5.65 -2.21
CA PRO A 11 -24.21 4.89 -3.28
C PRO A 11 -23.32 3.69 -3.66
N ARG A 12 -23.97 2.56 -3.96
CA ARG A 12 -23.30 1.32 -4.33
C ARG A 12 -23.87 0.75 -5.64
N ASP A 13 -23.03 0.06 -6.39
CA ASP A 13 -23.44 -0.66 -7.59
C ASP A 13 -24.13 -2.00 -7.23
N GLU A 14 -24.57 -2.74 -8.24
CA GLU A 14 -25.24 -4.04 -8.08
C GLU A 14 -24.37 -5.11 -7.41
N ARG A 15 -23.04 -4.91 -7.38
CA ARG A 15 -22.08 -5.80 -6.74
C ARG A 15 -21.78 -5.38 -5.30
N GLY A 16 -22.37 -4.29 -4.82
CA GLY A 16 -22.15 -3.73 -3.50
C GLY A 16 -20.92 -2.82 -3.39
N GLU A 17 -20.24 -2.53 -4.50
CA GLU A 17 -19.07 -1.63 -4.53
C GLU A 17 -19.49 -0.16 -4.55
N LEU A 18 -18.65 0.71 -3.97
CA LEU A 18 -18.90 2.15 -3.92
C LEU A 18 -18.94 2.75 -5.32
N ILE A 19 -19.97 3.54 -5.61
CA ILE A 19 -20.03 4.38 -6.81
C ILE A 19 -19.32 5.69 -6.47
N LEU A 20 -18.15 5.89 -7.04
CA LEU A 20 -17.31 7.05 -6.77
C LEU A 20 -17.36 8.04 -7.95
N LYS A 21 -17.27 9.31 -7.67
CA LYS A 21 -17.21 10.37 -8.67
C LYS A 21 -15.85 11.05 -8.63
N ARG A 22 -15.28 11.33 -9.79
CA ARG A 22 -14.05 12.11 -9.91
C ARG A 22 -14.40 13.60 -9.88
N ARG A 23 -13.48 14.43 -9.37
CA ARG A 23 -13.64 15.87 -9.44
C ARG A 23 -13.24 16.40 -10.83
N GLU A 24 -13.93 17.44 -11.31
CA GLU A 24 -13.48 18.14 -12.52
C GLU A 24 -12.16 18.84 -12.24
N VAL A 25 -11.13 18.51 -13.02
CA VAL A 25 -9.80 19.09 -12.85
C VAL A 25 -9.79 20.49 -13.41
N HIS A 26 -9.56 21.49 -12.57
CA HIS A 26 -9.61 22.90 -12.93
C HIS A 26 -8.50 23.39 -13.88
N SER A 27 -7.44 22.61 -14.07
CA SER A 27 -6.25 23.08 -14.80
C SER A 27 -6.42 23.16 -16.33
N GLY A 28 -7.60 22.90 -16.90
CA GLY A 28 -7.86 22.95 -18.35
C GLY A 28 -6.93 22.08 -19.21
N ARG A 29 -5.99 21.43 -18.60
CA ARG A 29 -5.00 20.51 -19.14
C ARG A 29 -5.15 19.14 -18.54
N ALA A 30 -6.37 18.75 -18.20
CA ALA A 30 -6.67 17.35 -17.93
C ALA A 30 -6.24 16.59 -19.17
N MET A 31 -4.99 16.18 -19.18
CA MET A 31 -4.56 15.19 -20.14
C MET A 31 -5.52 14.03 -19.96
N THR A 32 -6.35 13.85 -20.90
CA THR A 32 -7.22 12.74 -21.21
C THR A 32 -6.47 11.42 -21.21
N VAL A 33 -5.84 11.08 -20.11
CA VAL A 33 -5.22 9.77 -19.95
C VAL A 33 -6.17 8.83 -19.19
N SER A 34 -7.14 9.35 -18.49
CA SER A 34 -8.20 8.55 -17.90
C SER A 34 -9.51 8.85 -18.60
N THR A 35 -9.84 8.08 -19.61
CA THR A 35 -11.24 7.86 -19.95
C THR A 35 -11.84 7.00 -18.84
N VAL A 36 -11.98 7.59 -17.67
CA VAL A 36 -12.60 6.91 -16.54
C VAL A 36 -14.08 6.83 -16.84
N GLU A 37 -14.69 5.67 -16.70
CA GLU A 37 -16.14 5.46 -16.76
C GLU A 37 -16.87 6.11 -15.57
N TRP A 38 -16.24 7.02 -14.87
CA TRP A 38 -16.70 7.67 -13.68
C TRP A 38 -17.39 8.98 -14.03
N SER A 39 -18.55 9.18 -13.48
CA SER A 39 -19.22 10.47 -13.59
C SER A 39 -18.40 11.55 -12.87
N VAL A 40 -18.37 12.74 -13.47
CA VAL A 40 -17.74 13.91 -12.85
C VAL A 40 -18.71 14.51 -11.82
N ALA A 41 -18.20 14.79 -10.62
CA ALA A 41 -18.96 15.47 -9.60
C ALA A 41 -19.21 16.95 -9.97
N GLU A 42 -20.38 17.47 -9.63
CA GLU A 42 -20.65 18.91 -9.73
C GLU A 42 -19.70 19.72 -8.83
N LYS A 43 -19.42 20.97 -9.20
CA LYS A 43 -18.47 21.84 -8.46
C LYS A 43 -18.84 22.03 -6.99
N SER A 44 -20.13 22.00 -6.68
CA SER A 44 -20.69 22.16 -5.32
C SER A 44 -20.90 20.82 -4.60
N ALA A 45 -20.59 19.70 -5.23
CA ALA A 45 -20.83 18.38 -4.64
C ALA A 45 -19.94 18.16 -3.41
N THR A 46 -20.50 17.45 -2.44
CA THR A 46 -19.76 16.91 -1.29
C THR A 46 -19.48 15.43 -1.52
N PRO A 47 -18.35 14.91 -1.05
CA PRO A 47 -18.03 13.49 -1.21
C PRO A 47 -19.04 12.63 -0.44
N THR A 48 -19.42 11.51 -1.03
CA THR A 48 -20.37 10.55 -0.47
C THR A 48 -19.74 9.51 0.45
N SER A 49 -18.41 9.40 0.39
CA SER A 49 -17.61 8.48 1.23
C SER A 49 -16.26 9.10 1.58
N VAL A 50 -15.59 8.53 2.58
CA VAL A 50 -14.24 8.97 2.95
C VAL A 50 -13.27 8.70 1.79
N LEU A 51 -13.41 7.56 1.09
CA LEU A 51 -12.59 7.28 -0.08
C LEU A 51 -12.77 8.33 -1.18
N GLU A 52 -13.99 8.72 -1.49
CA GLU A 52 -14.26 9.73 -2.52
C GLU A 52 -13.65 11.09 -2.14
N GLY A 53 -13.80 11.50 -0.88
CA GLY A 53 -13.16 12.72 -0.37
C GLY A 53 -11.64 12.66 -0.43
N PHE A 54 -11.08 11.51 -0.08
CA PHE A 54 -9.64 11.26 -0.18
C PHE A 54 -9.14 11.32 -1.62
N MET A 55 -9.86 10.74 -2.55
CA MET A 55 -9.53 10.84 -3.98
C MET A 55 -9.51 12.28 -4.47
N TRP A 56 -10.50 13.09 -4.08
CA TRP A 56 -10.55 14.50 -4.49
C TRP A 56 -9.41 15.34 -3.92
N ASP A 57 -9.03 15.09 -2.66
CA ASP A 57 -7.89 15.76 -2.06
C ASP A 57 -6.57 15.31 -2.70
N LYS A 58 -6.45 14.02 -3.03
CA LYS A 58 -5.29 13.47 -3.74
C LYS A 58 -5.18 14.04 -5.17
N GLU A 59 -6.28 14.19 -5.88
CA GLU A 59 -6.29 14.85 -7.19
C GLU A 59 -5.75 16.29 -7.09
N THR A 60 -6.19 17.02 -6.07
CA THR A 60 -5.70 18.40 -5.81
C THR A 60 -4.20 18.39 -5.48
N GLU A 61 -3.72 17.44 -4.71
CA GLU A 61 -2.29 17.28 -4.40
C GLU A 61 -1.47 17.01 -5.67
N VAL A 62 -1.92 16.08 -6.51
CA VAL A 62 -1.23 15.75 -7.77
C VAL A 62 -1.20 16.94 -8.72
N ASP A 63 -2.27 17.72 -8.81
CA ASP A 63 -2.29 18.92 -9.65
C ASP A 63 -1.29 19.97 -9.17
N ARG A 64 -1.18 20.22 -7.86
CA ARG A 64 -0.15 21.10 -7.30
C ARG A 64 1.27 20.61 -7.59
N PHE A 65 1.48 19.30 -7.61
CA PHE A 65 2.78 18.76 -8.02
C PHE A 65 3.06 18.99 -9.51
N ARG A 66 2.04 18.82 -10.36
CA ARG A 66 2.16 19.07 -11.81
C ARG A 66 2.44 20.52 -12.16
N GLU A 67 1.87 21.46 -11.40
CA GLU A 67 2.14 22.90 -11.55
C GLU A 67 3.62 23.20 -11.26
N ARG A 68 4.21 22.57 -10.24
CA ARG A 68 5.62 22.76 -9.87
C ARG A 68 6.58 22.03 -10.80
N VAL A 69 6.26 20.81 -11.16
CA VAL A 69 7.07 19.96 -12.04
C VAL A 69 6.17 19.40 -13.13
N PRO A 70 6.13 19.98 -14.32
CA PRO A 70 5.34 19.45 -15.45
C PRO A 70 5.71 18.01 -15.78
N LEU A 71 4.74 17.22 -16.22
CA LEU A 71 4.93 15.79 -16.52
C LEU A 71 6.11 15.52 -17.47
N ALA A 72 6.29 16.35 -18.49
CA ALA A 72 7.41 16.19 -19.42
C ALA A 72 8.78 16.28 -18.73
N ASN A 73 8.93 17.21 -17.78
CA ASN A 73 10.15 17.37 -16.99
C ASN A 73 10.35 16.17 -16.06
N LEU A 74 9.29 15.70 -15.41
CA LEU A 74 9.34 14.54 -14.54
C LEU A 74 9.74 13.27 -15.30
N LEU A 75 9.17 13.04 -16.49
CA LEU A 75 9.56 11.94 -17.38
C LEU A 75 11.03 12.01 -17.80
N SER A 76 11.53 13.20 -18.09
CA SER A 76 12.94 13.41 -18.42
C SER A 76 13.85 13.09 -17.24
N GLN A 77 13.46 13.51 -16.02
CA GLN A 77 14.18 13.15 -14.79
C GLN A 77 14.19 11.63 -14.56
N CYS A 78 13.07 10.94 -14.74
CA CYS A 78 13.00 9.48 -14.59
C CYS A 78 13.89 8.78 -15.62
N LYS A 79 13.92 9.22 -16.88
CA LYS A 79 14.79 8.66 -17.90
C LYS A 79 16.27 8.82 -17.54
N LEU A 80 16.68 10.03 -17.10
CA LEU A 80 18.05 10.26 -16.64
C LEU A 80 18.40 9.38 -15.43
N TYR A 81 17.48 9.30 -14.45
CA TYR A 81 17.64 8.47 -13.27
C TYR A 81 17.84 6.98 -13.65
N GLN A 82 17.08 6.49 -14.63
CA GLN A 82 17.17 5.09 -15.07
C GLN A 82 18.48 4.75 -15.77
N VAL A 83 19.10 5.69 -16.48
CA VAL A 83 20.36 5.45 -17.19
C VAL A 83 21.60 5.77 -16.36
N ASP A 84 21.48 6.58 -15.31
CA ASP A 84 22.58 6.95 -14.42
C ASP A 84 22.94 5.76 -13.52
N PRO A 85 24.17 5.21 -13.65
CA PRO A 85 24.61 4.07 -12.84
C PRO A 85 24.82 4.44 -11.35
N SER A 86 24.98 5.71 -11.03
CA SER A 86 25.15 6.19 -9.64
C SER A 86 23.83 6.22 -8.88
N LYS A 87 22.69 6.20 -9.58
CA LYS A 87 21.38 6.24 -8.96
C LYS A 87 20.88 4.85 -8.55
N PRO A 88 20.34 4.70 -7.35
CA PRO A 88 19.82 3.42 -6.90
C PRO A 88 18.62 2.99 -7.76
N LYS A 89 18.61 1.73 -8.20
CA LYS A 89 17.48 1.15 -8.96
C LYS A 89 16.50 0.47 -8.02
N PRO A 90 15.24 0.26 -8.44
CA PRO A 90 14.32 -0.57 -7.70
C PRO A 90 14.91 -1.96 -7.46
N ARG A 91 14.81 -2.43 -6.22
CA ARG A 91 15.30 -3.75 -5.78
C ARG A 91 14.17 -4.77 -5.86
N ASP A 92 14.52 -6.03 -5.82
CA ASP A 92 13.56 -7.11 -5.67
C ASP A 92 12.97 -7.05 -4.25
N TRP A 93 11.66 -6.69 -4.15
CA TRP A 93 10.96 -6.61 -2.87
C TRP A 93 10.47 -7.98 -2.42
N ILE A 94 10.02 -8.81 -3.37
CA ILE A 94 9.39 -10.08 -3.04
C ILE A 94 10.40 -11.20 -2.77
N GLY A 95 11.58 -11.18 -3.39
CA GLY A 95 12.60 -12.23 -3.22
C GLY A 95 12.96 -12.47 -1.75
N PRO A 96 13.43 -11.45 -1.00
CA PRO A 96 13.75 -11.62 0.43
C PRO A 96 12.53 -12.06 1.27
N VAL A 97 11.32 -11.69 0.87
CA VAL A 97 10.09 -12.09 1.56
C VAL A 97 9.77 -13.57 1.31
N LEU A 98 9.97 -14.05 0.07
CA LEU A 98 9.82 -15.47 -0.25
C LEU A 98 10.84 -16.32 0.50
N ASP A 99 12.10 -15.87 0.58
CA ASP A 99 13.16 -16.55 1.33
C ASP A 99 12.78 -16.63 2.83
N ALA A 100 12.29 -15.53 3.40
CA ALA A 100 11.84 -15.48 4.81
C ALA A 100 10.63 -16.37 5.08
N SER A 101 9.75 -16.58 4.08
CA SER A 101 8.58 -17.45 4.22
C SER A 101 8.91 -18.93 4.29
N ASP A 102 10.15 -19.30 3.97
CA ASP A 102 10.65 -20.70 4.00
C ASP A 102 9.67 -21.66 3.28
N GLY A 103 9.38 -21.34 2.01
CA GLY A 103 8.44 -22.12 1.20
C GLY A 103 6.98 -22.05 1.66
N GLY A 104 6.61 -21.05 2.45
CA GLY A 104 5.27 -20.86 3.01
C GLY A 104 5.06 -21.51 4.38
N SER A 105 6.13 -22.05 4.98
CA SER A 105 6.07 -22.62 6.34
C SER A 105 5.96 -21.54 7.42
N LYS A 106 6.50 -20.33 7.15
CA LYS A 106 6.48 -19.19 8.06
C LYS A 106 5.57 -18.08 7.53
N PHE A 107 4.83 -17.46 8.44
CA PHE A 107 4.02 -16.29 8.16
C PHE A 107 4.90 -15.03 8.26
N VAL A 108 5.00 -14.24 7.21
CA VAL A 108 5.97 -13.13 7.16
C VAL A 108 5.35 -11.82 7.64
N ILE A 109 6.01 -11.15 8.58
CA ILE A 109 5.60 -9.82 9.06
C ILE A 109 6.39 -8.74 8.34
N ILE A 110 5.67 -7.84 7.68
CA ILE A 110 6.21 -6.65 7.00
C ILE A 110 5.81 -5.41 7.82
N PRO A 111 6.74 -4.77 8.54
CA PRO A 111 6.40 -3.56 9.28
C PRO A 111 6.12 -2.38 8.36
N GLU A 112 5.04 -1.64 8.64
CA GLU A 112 4.68 -0.41 7.95
C GLU A 112 4.96 0.81 8.82
N MET A 113 5.74 1.74 8.29
CA MET A 113 5.96 3.05 8.88
C MET A 113 4.83 3.99 8.48
N LYS A 114 4.02 4.40 9.48
CA LYS A 114 2.81 5.21 9.30
C LYS A 114 2.62 6.16 10.47
N ARG A 115 2.29 7.45 10.20
CA ARG A 115 2.15 8.48 11.23
C ARG A 115 0.75 8.56 11.82
N VAL A 116 -0.23 8.48 10.94
CA VAL A 116 -1.65 8.74 11.26
C VAL A 116 -2.49 7.59 10.75
N GLU A 117 -3.52 7.28 11.49
CA GLU A 117 -4.62 6.42 11.06
C GLU A 117 -5.87 7.28 10.91
N PRO A 118 -6.58 7.26 9.79
CA PRO A 118 -7.69 8.18 9.51
C PRO A 118 -8.75 8.27 10.62
N ILE A 119 -9.07 7.16 11.26
CA ILE A 119 -10.07 7.10 12.34
C ILE A 119 -9.46 7.38 13.70
N SER A 120 -8.33 6.73 14.01
CA SER A 120 -7.70 6.82 15.34
C SER A 120 -6.83 8.07 15.52
N GLY A 121 -6.53 8.78 14.42
CA GLY A 121 -5.68 9.96 14.44
C GLY A 121 -4.19 9.60 14.53
N SER A 122 -3.42 10.44 15.21
CA SER A 122 -1.97 10.25 15.36
C SER A 122 -1.67 8.97 16.15
N LEU A 123 -0.87 8.08 15.55
CA LEU A 123 -0.50 6.80 16.16
C LEU A 123 0.52 6.95 17.29
N ARG A 124 1.35 7.99 17.23
CA ARG A 124 2.35 8.32 18.27
C ARG A 124 2.42 9.81 18.53
N LYS A 125 2.54 10.21 19.79
CA LYS A 125 2.78 11.61 20.19
C LYS A 125 4.09 12.16 19.62
N ARG A 126 5.12 11.31 19.56
CA ARG A 126 6.45 11.64 19.00
C ARG A 126 6.81 10.56 17.98
N TYR A 127 6.41 10.80 16.74
CA TYR A 127 6.79 9.92 15.65
C TYR A 127 8.22 10.24 15.20
N ASP A 128 9.09 9.26 15.28
CA ASP A 128 10.47 9.34 14.83
C ASP A 128 10.72 8.26 13.78
N LEU A 129 10.69 8.66 12.50
CA LEU A 129 10.88 7.77 11.36
C LEU A 129 12.25 7.08 11.39
N LYS A 130 13.31 7.84 11.74
CA LYS A 130 14.68 7.30 11.78
C LYS A 130 14.83 6.22 12.82
N LYS A 131 14.28 6.46 14.00
CA LYS A 131 14.32 5.49 15.10
C LYS A 131 13.56 4.22 14.73
N LEU A 132 12.32 4.35 14.25
CA LEU A 132 11.51 3.20 13.81
C LEU A 132 12.19 2.41 12.69
N SER A 133 12.70 3.10 11.67
CA SER A 133 13.40 2.45 10.56
C SER A 133 14.60 1.66 11.04
N LYS A 134 15.42 2.27 11.94
CA LYS A 134 16.58 1.59 12.50
C LYS A 134 16.19 0.34 13.31
N GLU A 135 15.12 0.43 14.12
CA GLU A 135 14.60 -0.70 14.90
C GLU A 135 14.18 -1.85 13.96
N PHE A 136 13.41 -1.57 12.91
CA PHE A 136 12.94 -2.59 11.97
C PHE A 136 14.08 -3.22 11.16
N ILE A 137 15.03 -2.40 10.69
CA ILE A 137 16.19 -2.89 9.95
C ILE A 137 17.06 -3.79 10.85
N THR A 138 17.28 -3.37 12.10
CA THR A 138 18.09 -4.15 13.05
C THR A 138 17.41 -5.47 13.45
N ALA A 139 16.07 -5.51 13.45
CA ALA A 139 15.31 -6.73 13.67
C ALA A 139 15.41 -7.74 12.50
N GLY A 140 16.07 -7.36 11.39
CA GLY A 140 16.30 -8.25 10.26
C GLY A 140 15.07 -8.56 9.42
N VAL A 141 14.08 -7.65 9.37
CA VAL A 141 12.88 -7.85 8.57
C VAL A 141 13.23 -7.97 7.08
N PRO A 142 12.53 -8.84 6.31
CA PRO A 142 12.88 -9.08 4.91
C PRO A 142 12.53 -7.90 3.99
N ALA A 143 11.53 -7.12 4.36
CA ALA A 143 11.07 -5.93 3.64
C ALA A 143 10.35 -4.97 4.59
N VAL A 144 10.13 -3.73 4.15
CA VAL A 144 9.37 -2.73 4.89
C VAL A 144 8.32 -2.08 3.99
N ALA A 145 7.26 -1.55 4.59
CA ALA A 145 6.31 -0.66 3.94
C ALA A 145 6.46 0.76 4.50
N VAL A 146 6.34 1.77 3.64
CA VAL A 146 6.37 3.18 4.03
C VAL A 146 5.12 3.85 3.51
N ASN A 147 4.26 4.30 4.42
CA ASN A 147 3.10 5.07 4.04
C ASN A 147 3.53 6.51 3.76
N CYS A 148 3.50 6.89 2.49
CA CYS A 148 3.93 8.20 2.01
C CYS A 148 2.76 9.10 1.60
N ASP A 149 1.52 8.70 1.90
CA ASP A 149 0.36 9.53 1.69
C ASP A 149 0.31 10.71 2.67
N ALA A 150 0.25 11.94 2.13
CA ALA A 150 0.18 13.15 2.94
C ALA A 150 -1.25 13.53 3.34
N VAL A 151 -2.25 13.07 2.60
CA VAL A 151 -3.64 13.54 2.74
C VAL A 151 -4.32 12.97 3.97
N LEU A 152 -4.30 11.64 4.13
CA LEU A 152 -4.94 10.95 5.25
C LEU A 152 -3.97 10.41 6.29
N PHE A 153 -2.78 9.98 5.86
CA PHE A 153 -1.85 9.25 6.72
C PHE A 153 -0.67 10.10 7.20
N GLY A 154 -0.56 11.35 6.72
CA GLY A 154 0.43 12.32 7.17
C GLY A 154 1.88 11.96 6.78
N GLY A 155 2.06 11.08 5.79
CA GLY A 155 3.36 10.72 5.26
C GLY A 155 3.88 11.70 4.20
N SER A 156 5.02 11.40 3.62
CA SER A 156 5.59 12.15 2.51
C SER A 156 6.46 11.27 1.62
N LEU A 157 6.71 11.73 0.38
CA LEU A 157 7.68 11.08 -0.50
C LEU A 157 9.10 11.10 0.08
N ASP A 158 9.41 12.12 0.88
CA ASP A 158 10.71 12.24 1.55
C ASP A 158 10.91 11.12 2.57
N ASP A 159 9.83 10.58 3.16
CA ASP A 159 9.91 9.44 4.07
C ASP A 159 10.47 8.20 3.37
N VAL A 160 10.08 7.96 2.10
CA VAL A 160 10.62 6.85 1.29
C VAL A 160 12.12 7.04 1.07
N THR A 161 12.53 8.25 0.69
CA THR A 161 13.94 8.60 0.47
C THR A 161 14.76 8.45 1.75
N GLU A 162 14.26 8.96 2.87
CA GLU A 162 14.93 8.91 4.16
C GLU A 162 15.11 7.46 4.67
N VAL A 163 14.08 6.61 4.53
CA VAL A 163 14.17 5.20 4.90
C VAL A 163 15.18 4.47 4.04
N ARG A 164 15.21 4.76 2.73
CA ARG A 164 16.18 4.16 1.81
C ARG A 164 17.62 4.52 2.14
N GLU A 165 17.90 5.79 2.39
CA GLU A 165 19.23 6.30 2.75
C GLU A 165 19.69 5.74 4.10
N LEU A 166 18.79 5.73 5.09
CA LEU A 166 19.08 5.19 6.41
C LEU A 166 19.36 3.68 6.36
N SER A 167 18.58 2.92 5.58
CA SER A 167 18.80 1.48 5.43
C SER A 167 20.19 1.19 4.84
N ALA A 168 20.58 1.93 3.81
CA ALA A 168 21.92 1.81 3.22
C ALA A 168 23.02 2.16 4.22
N LYS A 169 22.82 3.20 5.04
CA LYS A 169 23.78 3.60 6.08
C LYS A 169 23.92 2.56 7.18
N VAL A 170 22.82 2.01 7.69
CA VAL A 170 22.84 0.97 8.73
C VAL A 170 23.56 -0.28 8.22
N ALA A 171 23.30 -0.70 6.99
CA ALA A 171 23.99 -1.84 6.38
C ALA A 171 25.51 -1.61 6.22
N LEU A 172 25.93 -0.39 5.89
CA LEU A 172 27.35 -0.04 5.80
C LEU A 172 28.03 -0.03 7.18
N GLU A 173 27.34 0.46 8.21
CA GLU A 173 27.86 0.47 9.59
C GLU A 173 27.99 -0.96 10.15
N ALA A 174 27.06 -1.85 9.79
CA ALA A 174 27.08 -3.26 10.20
C ALA A 174 28.10 -4.11 9.43
N ALA A 175 28.59 -3.69 8.27
CA ALA A 175 29.53 -4.44 7.42
C ALA A 175 30.88 -4.73 8.09
N SER A 176 31.14 -4.18 9.28
CA SER A 176 32.30 -4.49 10.13
C SER A 176 32.13 -5.74 11.01
N GLY A 177 30.98 -6.40 11.03
CA GLY A 177 30.74 -7.59 11.86
C GLY A 177 29.49 -8.40 11.52
N ASP A 178 28.36 -7.74 11.29
CA ASP A 178 27.08 -8.39 11.02
C ASP A 178 26.56 -8.02 9.62
N ASN A 179 26.17 -9.02 8.84
CA ASN A 179 25.67 -8.80 7.48
C ASN A 179 24.18 -8.38 7.57
N VAL A 180 23.93 -7.10 7.86
CA VAL A 180 22.56 -6.55 7.90
C VAL A 180 22.09 -6.28 6.48
N ALA A 181 21.04 -7.01 6.05
CA ALA A 181 20.43 -6.79 4.75
C ALA A 181 19.71 -5.44 4.70
N VAL A 182 19.75 -4.78 3.54
CA VAL A 182 18.99 -3.54 3.30
C VAL A 182 17.58 -3.91 2.84
N PRO A 183 16.55 -3.82 3.70
CA PRO A 183 15.20 -4.22 3.32
C PRO A 183 14.68 -3.34 2.17
N PRO A 184 14.07 -3.93 1.13
CA PRO A 184 13.40 -3.19 0.08
C PRO A 184 12.11 -2.55 0.59
N ILE A 185 11.66 -1.49 -0.10
CA ILE A 185 10.58 -0.60 0.34
C ILE A 185 9.36 -0.74 -0.55
N LEU A 186 8.22 -1.10 0.05
CA LEU A 186 6.89 -0.93 -0.53
C LEU A 186 6.37 0.46 -0.17
N ALA A 187 6.17 1.32 -1.15
CA ALA A 187 5.56 2.62 -0.94
C ALA A 187 4.03 2.52 -0.99
N SER A 188 3.37 2.91 0.10
CA SER A 188 1.91 2.93 0.22
C SER A 188 1.39 4.35 0.05
N ASP A 189 0.58 4.58 -0.98
CA ASP A 189 -0.11 5.84 -1.30
C ASP A 189 -1.43 5.53 -2.02
N LEU A 190 -2.36 6.47 -2.05
CA LEU A 190 -3.51 6.39 -2.95
C LEU A 190 -3.08 6.83 -4.35
N ILE A 191 -2.67 5.86 -5.16
CA ILE A 191 -2.14 6.11 -6.51
C ILE A 191 -3.30 6.13 -7.51
N LEU A 192 -3.57 7.33 -8.04
CA LEU A 192 -4.62 7.59 -9.04
C LEU A 192 -4.06 7.89 -10.43
N TYR A 193 -2.79 8.31 -10.51
CA TYR A 193 -2.16 8.80 -11.73
C TYR A 193 -0.74 8.29 -11.91
N PRO A 194 -0.29 8.08 -13.15
CA PRO A 194 1.10 7.72 -13.47
C PRO A 194 2.13 8.71 -12.90
N TYR A 195 1.74 9.97 -12.75
CA TYR A 195 2.58 11.01 -12.18
C TYR A 195 3.13 10.63 -10.80
N GLN A 196 2.28 10.02 -9.95
CA GLN A 196 2.68 9.54 -8.63
C GLN A 196 3.70 8.41 -8.73
N LEU A 197 3.52 7.46 -9.65
CA LEU A 197 4.47 6.36 -9.87
C LEU A 197 5.86 6.88 -10.27
N TYR A 198 5.94 7.90 -11.13
CA TYR A 198 7.21 8.52 -11.48
C TYR A 198 7.88 9.17 -10.28
N LYS A 199 7.11 9.87 -9.44
CA LYS A 199 7.63 10.47 -8.21
C LYS A 199 8.11 9.41 -7.20
N LEU A 200 7.36 8.34 -7.00
CA LEU A 200 7.72 7.24 -6.12
C LEU A 200 9.00 6.52 -6.60
N ASN A 201 9.15 6.33 -7.91
CA ASN A 201 10.36 5.77 -8.48
C ASN A 201 11.59 6.65 -8.19
N LEU A 202 11.47 7.98 -8.36
CA LEU A 202 12.55 8.92 -8.03
C LEU A 202 12.84 9.00 -6.53
N ALA A 203 11.84 8.82 -5.67
CA ALA A 203 12.00 8.76 -4.22
C ALA A 203 12.69 7.46 -3.77
N GLY A 204 12.76 6.46 -4.65
CA GLY A 204 13.46 5.22 -4.39
C GLY A 204 12.58 4.07 -3.90
N ALA A 205 11.29 4.07 -4.21
CA ALA A 205 10.42 2.93 -3.97
C ALA A 205 10.86 1.73 -4.80
N ASP A 206 10.82 0.54 -4.21
CA ASP A 206 11.11 -0.74 -4.86
C ASP A 206 9.82 -1.41 -5.35
N ALA A 207 8.74 -1.22 -4.58
CA ALA A 207 7.41 -1.70 -4.88
C ALA A 207 6.34 -0.64 -4.57
N VAL A 208 5.17 -0.81 -5.17
CA VAL A 208 3.99 0.03 -4.95
C VAL A 208 2.73 -0.82 -4.80
N SER A 209 1.71 -0.29 -4.12
CA SER A 209 0.38 -0.90 -4.08
C SER A 209 -0.65 0.00 -4.77
N LEU A 210 -1.56 -0.61 -5.54
CA LEU A 210 -2.70 0.04 -6.19
C LEU A 210 -3.98 -0.42 -5.52
N VAL A 211 -4.79 0.52 -5.03
CA VAL A 211 -6.07 0.23 -4.38
C VAL A 211 -7.14 0.00 -5.46
N ALA A 212 -7.57 -1.25 -5.66
CA ALA A 212 -8.49 -1.62 -6.73
C ALA A 212 -9.83 -0.87 -6.64
N GLY A 213 -10.38 -0.71 -5.43
CA GLY A 213 -11.63 0.01 -5.21
C GLY A 213 -11.60 1.50 -5.52
N SER A 214 -10.43 2.09 -5.78
CA SER A 214 -10.27 3.50 -6.17
C SER A 214 -9.97 3.71 -7.66
N LEU A 215 -9.88 2.62 -8.45
CA LEU A 215 -9.40 2.66 -9.84
C LEU A 215 -10.38 1.97 -10.78
N ALA A 216 -10.62 2.59 -11.92
CA ALA A 216 -11.32 1.92 -13.00
C ALA A 216 -10.43 0.83 -13.65
N ALA A 217 -11.03 -0.15 -14.29
CA ALA A 217 -10.36 -1.25 -14.95
C ALA A 217 -9.22 -0.82 -15.89
N LYS A 218 -9.46 0.24 -16.67
CA LYS A 218 -8.45 0.80 -17.59
C LYS A 218 -7.26 1.40 -16.86
N ASP A 219 -7.53 2.10 -15.74
CA ASP A 219 -6.49 2.72 -14.91
C ASP A 219 -5.62 1.65 -14.22
N LEU A 220 -6.24 0.57 -13.73
CA LEU A 220 -5.51 -0.59 -13.18
C LEU A 220 -4.51 -1.15 -14.21
N VAL A 221 -4.99 -1.45 -15.43
CA VAL A 221 -4.12 -1.96 -16.51
C VAL A 221 -3.01 -0.96 -16.86
N TYR A 222 -3.34 0.31 -16.90
CA TYR A 222 -2.37 1.34 -17.27
C TYR A 222 -1.30 1.55 -16.20
N LEU A 223 -1.73 1.69 -14.94
CA LEU A 223 -0.81 1.94 -13.83
C LEU A 223 0.10 0.73 -13.56
N THR A 224 -0.41 -0.50 -13.67
CA THR A 224 0.44 -1.71 -13.56
C THR A 224 1.53 -1.73 -14.62
N LYS A 225 1.21 -1.41 -15.87
CA LYS A 225 2.21 -1.30 -16.96
C LYS A 225 3.25 -0.21 -16.71
N ILE A 226 2.83 0.94 -16.17
CA ILE A 226 3.78 2.01 -15.82
C ILE A 226 4.70 1.57 -14.67
N ALA A 227 4.18 0.96 -13.61
CA ALA A 227 5.01 0.43 -12.52
C ALA A 227 6.05 -0.55 -13.04
N GLN A 228 5.66 -1.50 -13.91
CA GLN A 228 6.56 -2.44 -14.57
C GLN A 228 7.63 -1.75 -15.43
N SER A 229 7.24 -0.73 -16.20
CA SER A 229 8.18 0.05 -17.04
C SER A 229 9.23 0.78 -16.20
N LEU A 230 8.87 1.16 -15.00
CA LEU A 230 9.75 1.76 -14.00
C LEU A 230 10.53 0.71 -13.18
N LYS A 231 10.35 -0.57 -13.48
CA LYS A 231 10.94 -1.72 -12.77
C LYS A 231 10.56 -1.81 -11.29
N MET A 232 9.48 -1.17 -10.89
CA MET A 232 8.90 -1.33 -9.56
C MET A 232 7.97 -2.54 -9.55
N GLN A 233 8.04 -3.32 -8.49
CA GLN A 233 7.07 -4.40 -8.26
C GLN A 233 5.71 -3.80 -7.90
N CYS A 234 4.64 -4.41 -8.39
CA CYS A 234 3.29 -3.87 -8.24
C CYS A 234 2.38 -4.87 -7.54
N PHE A 235 1.77 -4.43 -6.44
CA PHE A 235 0.75 -5.16 -5.72
C PHE A 235 -0.62 -4.54 -5.98
N LEU A 236 -1.67 -5.36 -5.98
CA LEU A 236 -3.04 -4.87 -6.01
C LEU A 236 -3.67 -5.05 -4.63
N SER A 237 -4.25 -3.98 -4.07
CA SER A 237 -4.95 -4.02 -2.80
C SER A 237 -6.45 -4.09 -3.03
N VAL A 238 -7.11 -5.08 -2.41
CA VAL A 238 -8.55 -5.33 -2.50
C VAL A 238 -9.16 -5.44 -1.11
N THR A 239 -10.42 -5.07 -0.99
CA THR A 239 -11.21 -5.17 0.25
C THR A 239 -12.43 -6.10 0.10
N SER A 240 -12.71 -6.57 -1.13
CA SER A 240 -13.88 -7.40 -1.42
C SER A 240 -13.62 -8.38 -2.56
N THR A 241 -14.45 -9.40 -2.65
CA THR A 241 -14.45 -10.38 -3.76
C THR A 241 -14.84 -9.75 -5.09
N ALA A 242 -15.73 -8.76 -5.07
CA ALA A 242 -16.11 -8.01 -6.27
C ALA A 242 -14.92 -7.24 -6.88
N GLN A 243 -14.03 -6.69 -6.02
CA GLN A 243 -12.79 -6.09 -6.50
C GLN A 243 -11.82 -7.12 -7.08
N LEU A 244 -11.70 -8.32 -6.49
CA LEU A 244 -10.93 -9.41 -7.10
C LEU A 244 -11.39 -9.72 -8.52
N LYS A 245 -12.69 -9.86 -8.72
CA LYS A 245 -13.27 -10.10 -10.05
C LYS A 245 -12.98 -8.96 -11.03
N ALA A 246 -12.94 -7.71 -10.55
CA ALA A 246 -12.58 -6.56 -11.38
C ALA A 246 -11.11 -6.60 -11.84
N LEU A 247 -10.23 -7.37 -11.17
CA LEU A 247 -8.83 -7.55 -11.55
C LEU A 247 -8.61 -8.45 -12.79
N ASP A 248 -9.64 -9.08 -13.31
CA ASP A 248 -9.54 -9.91 -14.52
C ASP A 248 -9.04 -9.17 -15.75
N VAL A 249 -9.12 -7.85 -15.76
CA VAL A 249 -8.56 -7.02 -16.84
C VAL A 249 -7.02 -6.96 -16.81
N VAL A 250 -6.40 -7.27 -15.69
CA VAL A 250 -4.94 -7.24 -15.56
C VAL A 250 -4.36 -8.53 -16.13
N ALA A 251 -3.36 -8.40 -16.98
CA ALA A 251 -2.71 -9.55 -17.63
C ALA A 251 -1.97 -10.43 -16.60
N ALA A 252 -1.90 -11.72 -16.86
CA ALA A 252 -1.07 -12.65 -16.12
C ALA A 252 0.39 -12.15 -16.08
N GLY A 253 1.03 -12.20 -14.91
CA GLY A 253 2.37 -11.63 -14.70
C GLY A 253 2.42 -10.09 -14.66
N GLY A 254 1.25 -9.43 -14.76
CA GLY A 254 1.15 -7.96 -14.65
C GLY A 254 1.33 -7.42 -13.24
N VAL A 255 1.24 -8.29 -12.23
CA VAL A 255 1.36 -7.93 -10.81
C VAL A 255 2.26 -8.93 -10.07
N THR A 256 2.88 -8.44 -9.00
CA THR A 256 3.77 -9.22 -8.14
C THR A 256 2.99 -10.01 -7.10
N GLY A 257 1.92 -9.46 -6.58
CA GLY A 257 1.10 -10.08 -5.54
C GLY A 257 -0.17 -9.32 -5.24
N LEU A 258 -0.89 -9.81 -4.25
CA LEU A 258 -2.15 -9.25 -3.77
C LEU A 258 -1.99 -8.81 -2.31
N ILE A 259 -2.66 -7.72 -1.95
CA ILE A 259 -2.86 -7.29 -0.58
C ILE A 259 -4.36 -7.33 -0.30
N VAL A 260 -4.78 -8.15 0.64
CA VAL A 260 -6.17 -8.18 1.13
C VAL A 260 -6.27 -7.22 2.31
N SER A 261 -7.00 -6.14 2.13
CA SER A 261 -7.16 -5.13 3.17
C SER A 261 -8.41 -5.37 3.99
N ASN A 262 -8.26 -5.35 5.30
CA ASN A 262 -9.35 -5.48 6.26
C ASN A 262 -10.01 -4.11 6.58
N ARG A 263 -9.96 -3.19 5.61
CA ARG A 263 -10.47 -1.83 5.73
C ARG A 263 -11.75 -1.65 4.94
N GLN A 264 -12.72 -0.96 5.52
CA GLN A 264 -13.91 -0.48 4.82
C GLN A 264 -13.55 0.81 4.05
N LEU A 265 -13.79 0.83 2.74
CA LEU A 265 -13.43 2.01 1.91
C LEU A 265 -14.42 3.17 2.07
N GLU A 266 -15.62 2.92 2.60
CA GLU A 266 -16.66 3.94 2.79
C GLU A 266 -16.27 4.98 3.85
N ASP A 267 -15.79 4.49 5.00
CA ASP A 267 -15.48 5.30 6.19
C ASP A 267 -14.06 5.10 6.74
N PHE A 268 -13.26 4.22 6.10
CA PHE A 268 -11.93 3.80 6.52
C PHE A 268 -11.86 3.10 7.88
N SER A 269 -12.97 2.63 8.40
CA SER A 269 -12.98 1.73 9.55
C SER A 269 -12.37 0.36 9.22
N PHE A 270 -12.10 -0.41 10.26
CA PHE A 270 -11.64 -1.78 10.11
C PHE A 270 -12.72 -2.75 10.56
N ASP A 271 -12.81 -3.89 9.90
CA ASP A 271 -13.50 -5.03 10.48
C ASP A 271 -12.67 -5.60 11.64
N MET A 272 -13.14 -5.36 12.87
CA MET A 272 -12.45 -5.80 14.09
C MET A 272 -12.61 -7.30 14.36
N THR A 273 -13.43 -8.00 13.57
CA THR A 273 -13.54 -9.46 13.61
C THR A 273 -12.50 -10.17 12.74
N GLY A 274 -11.91 -9.45 11.78
CA GLY A 274 -11.01 -9.99 10.77
C GLY A 274 -11.69 -10.89 9.74
N GLN A 275 -13.03 -11.00 9.78
CA GLN A 275 -13.77 -11.91 8.90
C GLN A 275 -13.75 -11.43 7.45
N GLN A 276 -13.80 -10.12 7.21
CA GLN A 276 -13.72 -9.56 5.85
C GLN A 276 -12.49 -10.06 5.08
N ALA A 277 -11.32 -10.07 5.71
CA ALA A 277 -10.11 -10.56 5.07
C ALA A 277 -10.18 -12.07 4.81
N LEU A 278 -10.72 -12.84 5.75
CA LEU A 278 -10.89 -14.29 5.61
C LEU A 278 -11.90 -14.64 4.50
N ASP A 279 -13.01 -13.90 4.40
CA ASP A 279 -14.01 -14.11 3.34
C ASP A 279 -13.37 -13.91 1.94
N VAL A 280 -12.53 -12.91 1.78
CA VAL A 280 -11.78 -12.69 0.53
C VAL A 280 -10.77 -13.82 0.27
N LEU A 281 -10.01 -14.23 1.31
CA LEU A 281 -9.00 -15.28 1.19
C LEU A 281 -9.58 -16.67 0.86
N GLN A 282 -10.80 -16.95 1.30
CA GLN A 282 -11.48 -18.25 1.12
C GLN A 282 -12.44 -18.26 -0.09
N SER A 283 -12.49 -17.17 -0.86
CA SER A 283 -13.42 -17.00 -1.97
C SER A 283 -13.03 -17.78 -3.23
N ASP A 284 -14.04 -18.09 -4.03
CA ASP A 284 -13.84 -18.67 -5.36
C ASP A 284 -13.12 -17.70 -6.30
N GLU A 285 -13.39 -16.39 -6.16
CA GLU A 285 -12.75 -15.34 -6.94
C GLU A 285 -11.23 -15.29 -6.70
N LEU A 286 -10.78 -15.58 -5.47
CA LEU A 286 -9.34 -15.69 -5.21
C LEU A 286 -8.76 -16.94 -5.87
N THR A 287 -9.51 -18.02 -5.91
CA THR A 287 -9.09 -19.24 -6.61
C THR A 287 -8.94 -18.96 -8.11
N GLU A 288 -9.88 -18.26 -8.73
CA GLU A 288 -9.81 -17.82 -10.14
C GLU A 288 -8.62 -16.89 -10.39
N PHE A 289 -8.41 -15.92 -9.48
CA PHE A 289 -7.26 -15.02 -9.56
C PHE A 289 -5.92 -15.79 -9.51
N ARG A 290 -5.79 -16.76 -8.62
CA ARG A 290 -4.61 -17.65 -8.53
C ARG A 290 -4.43 -18.52 -9.78
N GLN A 291 -5.49 -18.99 -10.40
CA GLN A 291 -5.40 -19.76 -11.66
C GLN A 291 -4.81 -18.90 -12.78
N LYS A 292 -5.16 -17.63 -12.84
CA LYS A 292 -4.71 -16.69 -13.85
C LYS A 292 -3.29 -16.17 -13.59
N HIS A 293 -2.96 -15.77 -12.37
CA HIS A 293 -1.72 -15.08 -12.04
C HIS A 293 -0.62 -15.99 -11.49
N GLY A 294 -0.96 -17.24 -11.17
CA GLY A 294 -0.07 -18.26 -10.64
C GLY A 294 -0.55 -18.75 -9.26
N LYS A 295 -0.51 -20.06 -9.06
CA LYS A 295 -0.97 -20.69 -7.80
C LYS A 295 -0.20 -20.21 -6.58
N SER A 296 1.07 -19.86 -6.77
CA SER A 296 1.98 -19.39 -5.71
C SER A 296 2.09 -17.87 -5.63
N ILE A 297 1.16 -17.13 -6.28
CA ILE A 297 1.19 -15.66 -6.19
C ILE A 297 1.13 -15.22 -4.73
N PRO A 298 2.06 -14.34 -4.27
CA PRO A 298 2.10 -13.90 -2.89
C PRO A 298 0.86 -13.13 -2.49
N ILE A 299 0.29 -13.43 -1.34
CA ILE A 299 -0.88 -12.74 -0.78
C ILE A 299 -0.54 -12.29 0.63
N PHE A 300 -0.69 -10.99 0.86
CA PHE A 300 -0.52 -10.37 2.16
C PHE A 300 -1.85 -9.85 2.69
N VAL A 301 -1.97 -9.74 4.00
CA VAL A 301 -3.12 -9.11 4.66
C VAL A 301 -2.67 -7.83 5.33
N GLU A 302 -3.48 -6.79 5.27
CA GLU A 302 -3.27 -5.54 6.02
C GLU A 302 -4.52 -5.15 6.80
N GLY A 303 -4.35 -4.30 7.79
CA GLY A 303 -5.43 -3.75 8.59
C GLY A 303 -5.64 -4.49 9.90
N ARG A 304 -5.05 -3.95 10.96
CA ARG A 304 -5.18 -4.40 12.34
C ARG A 304 -4.62 -5.80 12.65
N VAL A 305 -3.86 -6.42 11.75
CA VAL A 305 -3.11 -7.63 12.09
C VAL A 305 -2.15 -7.32 13.25
N GLY A 306 -2.06 -8.22 14.23
CA GLY A 306 -1.36 -7.98 15.50
C GLY A 306 -2.19 -7.25 16.57
N ILE A 307 -3.46 -6.87 16.26
CA ILE A 307 -4.40 -6.24 17.21
C ILE A 307 -5.71 -7.03 17.28
N ILE A 308 -6.14 -7.59 16.15
CA ILE A 308 -7.35 -8.42 16.09
C ILE A 308 -7.10 -9.71 16.87
N GLU A 309 -8.01 -10.00 17.80
CA GLU A 309 -8.04 -11.27 18.53
C GLU A 309 -9.22 -12.11 18.07
N ARG A 310 -8.95 -13.35 17.67
CA ARG A 310 -9.98 -14.36 17.45
C ARG A 310 -9.84 -15.42 18.54
N GLU A 311 -10.97 -15.85 19.09
CA GLU A 311 -10.98 -16.84 20.17
C GLU A 311 -10.06 -16.44 21.34
N GLY A 312 -9.90 -15.12 21.56
CA GLY A 312 -9.11 -14.55 22.66
C GLY A 312 -7.61 -14.48 22.43
N SER A 313 -7.13 -14.66 21.16
CA SER A 313 -5.70 -14.58 20.84
C SER A 313 -5.44 -13.98 19.45
N THR A 314 -4.45 -13.12 19.37
CA THR A 314 -3.90 -12.61 18.09
C THR A 314 -3.25 -13.74 17.26
N GLU A 315 -2.61 -14.69 17.94
CA GLU A 315 -2.01 -15.87 17.33
C GLU A 315 -3.05 -16.68 16.56
N ASN A 316 -4.24 -16.88 17.12
CA ASN A 316 -5.33 -17.58 16.45
C ASN A 316 -5.78 -16.86 15.16
N TYR A 317 -5.72 -15.53 15.12
CA TYR A 317 -6.01 -14.79 13.90
C TYR A 317 -4.92 -14.96 12.85
N ILE A 318 -3.64 -14.86 13.23
CA ILE A 318 -2.51 -15.09 12.32
C ILE A 318 -2.55 -16.50 11.75
N GLN A 319 -2.84 -17.50 12.61
CA GLN A 319 -2.98 -18.89 12.18
C GLN A 319 -4.13 -19.06 11.18
N ALA A 320 -5.29 -18.44 11.43
CA ALA A 320 -6.43 -18.47 10.50
C ALA A 320 -6.10 -17.84 9.14
N LEU A 321 -5.34 -16.73 9.11
CA LEU A 321 -4.87 -16.11 7.88
C LEU A 321 -3.91 -17.01 7.11
N LYS A 322 -2.99 -17.67 7.81
CA LYS A 322 -2.03 -18.60 7.23
C LYS A 322 -2.75 -19.82 6.62
N GLU A 323 -3.70 -20.41 7.35
CA GLU A 323 -4.54 -21.52 6.87
C GLU A 323 -5.40 -21.12 5.67
N ALA A 324 -5.87 -19.89 5.61
CA ALA A 324 -6.56 -19.32 4.45
C ALA A 324 -5.62 -18.99 3.27
N GLY A 325 -4.31 -19.23 3.44
CA GLY A 325 -3.31 -19.12 2.37
C GLY A 325 -2.71 -17.72 2.20
N ALA A 326 -2.75 -16.86 3.22
CA ALA A 326 -1.95 -15.65 3.26
C ALA A 326 -0.49 -16.01 3.57
N MET A 327 0.45 -15.39 2.85
CA MET A 327 1.89 -15.57 3.05
C MET A 327 2.39 -14.74 4.25
N GLY A 328 1.76 -13.63 4.51
CA GLY A 328 2.19 -12.72 5.56
C GLY A 328 1.26 -11.53 5.75
N ALA A 329 1.68 -10.59 6.57
CA ALA A 329 0.91 -9.39 6.86
C ALA A 329 1.74 -8.12 6.81
N ILE A 330 1.10 -7.01 6.39
CA ILE A 330 1.64 -5.66 6.51
C ILE A 330 1.07 -5.06 7.80
N VAL A 331 1.94 -4.78 8.76
CA VAL A 331 1.56 -4.38 10.12
C VAL A 331 2.06 -2.98 10.42
N GLY A 332 1.16 -2.03 10.57
CA GLY A 332 1.49 -0.63 10.85
C GLY A 332 1.03 -0.17 12.23
N GLY A 333 -0.28 0.00 12.39
CA GLY A 333 -0.86 0.61 13.60
C GLY A 333 -0.46 -0.07 14.90
N GLY A 334 -0.39 -1.40 14.94
CA GLY A 334 0.03 -2.18 16.10
C GLY A 334 1.48 -1.90 16.50
N LEU A 335 2.39 -1.86 15.54
CA LEU A 335 3.82 -1.65 15.78
C LEU A 335 4.17 -0.20 16.12
N VAL A 336 3.44 0.76 15.57
CA VAL A 336 3.70 2.20 15.74
C VAL A 336 3.02 2.77 16.99
N ASN A 337 1.87 2.23 17.38
CA ASN A 337 1.01 2.81 18.45
C ASN A 337 1.56 2.60 19.88
N GLN A 338 2.69 1.96 20.07
CA GLN A 338 3.25 1.73 21.39
C GLN A 338 4.11 2.91 21.85
N ASP A 339 3.96 3.33 23.11
CA ASP A 339 4.81 4.35 23.75
C ASP A 339 6.25 3.84 24.02
N GLY A 340 6.49 2.55 23.78
CA GLY A 340 7.79 1.88 23.83
C GLY A 340 8.45 1.73 22.46
N THR A 341 9.57 1.04 22.42
CA THR A 341 10.19 0.58 21.18
C THR A 341 9.25 -0.40 20.50
N GLY A 342 8.88 -0.18 19.25
CA GLY A 342 8.06 -1.10 18.45
C GLY A 342 8.68 -2.51 18.32
N SER A 343 9.94 -2.66 18.72
CA SER A 343 10.70 -3.89 18.72
C SER A 343 10.05 -5.02 19.53
N GLY A 344 9.52 -4.76 20.72
CA GLY A 344 8.96 -5.83 21.55
C GLY A 344 7.75 -6.50 20.91
N MET A 345 6.83 -5.76 20.29
CA MET A 345 5.70 -6.32 19.56
C MET A 345 6.15 -6.96 18.24
N LEU A 346 7.10 -6.35 17.56
CA LEU A 346 7.67 -6.94 16.34
C LEU A 346 8.36 -8.27 16.65
N GLU A 347 9.15 -8.33 17.71
CA GLU A 347 9.79 -9.56 18.17
C GLU A 347 8.76 -10.65 18.53
N SER A 348 7.67 -10.29 19.24
CA SER A 348 6.56 -11.21 19.52
C SER A 348 5.94 -11.73 18.24
N LEU A 349 5.58 -10.84 17.30
CA LEU A 349 5.00 -11.24 16.02
C LEU A 349 5.95 -12.09 15.17
N LEU A 350 7.25 -11.83 15.21
CA LEU A 350 8.25 -12.62 14.50
C LEU A 350 8.48 -14.01 15.15
N GLN A 351 8.20 -14.16 16.44
CA GLN A 351 8.28 -15.45 17.13
C GLN A 351 7.01 -16.30 16.93
N GLU A 352 5.85 -15.65 16.78
CA GLU A 352 4.55 -16.29 16.56
C GLU A 352 4.33 -16.66 15.07
N SER A 353 5.10 -16.11 14.15
CA SER A 353 5.02 -16.31 12.71
C SER A 353 5.91 -17.47 12.24
#